data_968b0bdcba4b4a39238ac10958f6c4d1
#
_entry.id   968b0bdcba4b4a39238ac10958f6c4d1
#
_cell.length_a   1.000
_cell.length_b   1.000
_cell.length_c   1.000
_cell.angle_alpha   90.00
_cell.angle_beta   90.00
_cell.angle_gamma   90.00
#
_symmetry.space_group_name_H-M   'P 1'
#
loop_
_entity.id
_entity.type
_entity.pdbx_description
1 polymer ?
#
loop_
_entity_poly.entity_id
_entity_poly.type
_entity_poly.pdbx_seq_one_letter_code
_entity_poly.pdbx_strand_id
1 'polypeptide(L)'
;MQVHLLARILSGQDGAIWGGFLFRPDAAGNCRVYRLEELQAAMGEEAALFGEFSLDRREELCPHCNSVAFGREFFAPGDEFPLLYANIYNNCANAPDPRKGVTLVYRIRREGRAFRSRLVQGVAVDFPEDPCWRSPEGDVRPYGNFAIDREAGVYYAFTMRDGDRKTRYFAFPLPRVSEGEMDGELGVPWVRLKAEAVQKRFDCPYQRFLQGACFHEGRIYTLEGFTDSPENPPALRVVDAALGQEVLAVDFPALGLTVEPEMVEFSDGLCYYGDSDGNFYRLDF
;
A
#
# COMPACT_ATOMS: atom_id res chain seq x y z
N MET A 1 5.34 2.71 -22.89
CA MET A 1 4.80 1.70 -21.98
C MET A 1 3.81 0.83 -22.72
N GLN A 2 3.88 -0.49 -22.58
CA GLN A 2 2.90 -1.44 -23.10
C GLN A 2 2.08 -2.01 -21.94
N VAL A 3 0.81 -2.35 -22.21
CA VAL A 3 -0.12 -2.87 -21.20
C VAL A 3 -0.65 -4.22 -21.68
N HIS A 4 -0.53 -5.24 -20.83
CA HIS A 4 -0.96 -6.61 -21.14
C HIS A 4 -1.95 -7.07 -20.09
N LEU A 5 -3.20 -7.28 -20.45
CA LEU A 5 -4.18 -7.93 -19.58
C LEU A 5 -3.78 -9.40 -19.39
N LEU A 6 -3.46 -9.79 -18.16
CA LEU A 6 -3.05 -11.14 -17.82
C LEU A 6 -4.24 -11.99 -17.36
N ALA A 7 -5.06 -11.46 -16.46
CA ALA A 7 -6.16 -12.18 -15.85
C ALA A 7 -7.29 -11.25 -15.41
N ARG A 8 -8.45 -11.84 -15.13
CA ARG A 8 -9.51 -11.23 -14.34
C ARG A 8 -9.60 -11.93 -12.99
N ILE A 9 -9.60 -11.14 -11.93
CA ILE A 9 -9.66 -11.59 -10.55
C ILE A 9 -10.77 -10.86 -9.80
N LEU A 10 -11.06 -11.28 -8.58
CA LEU A 10 -12.03 -10.55 -7.76
C LEU A 10 -11.52 -9.15 -7.43
N SER A 11 -12.41 -8.18 -7.45
CA SER A 11 -12.14 -6.79 -7.06
C SER A 11 -11.45 -6.71 -5.70
N GLY A 12 -10.54 -5.78 -5.54
CA GLY A 12 -9.80 -5.56 -4.29
C GLY A 12 -9.10 -4.22 -4.32
N GLN A 13 -8.47 -3.87 -3.22
CA GLN A 13 -7.63 -2.69 -3.06
C GLN A 13 -6.19 -2.98 -3.53
N ASP A 14 -5.20 -2.34 -2.92
CA ASP A 14 -3.80 -2.63 -3.21
C ASP A 14 -3.45 -4.10 -2.89
N GLY A 15 -2.29 -4.55 -3.31
CA GLY A 15 -1.86 -5.93 -3.11
C GLY A 15 -0.35 -6.07 -3.05
N ALA A 16 0.11 -7.19 -2.51
CA ALA A 16 1.52 -7.49 -2.40
C ALA A 16 1.84 -8.87 -2.96
N ILE A 17 3.01 -9.01 -3.58
CA ILE A 17 3.48 -10.27 -4.16
C ILE A 17 4.66 -10.81 -3.36
N TRP A 18 4.58 -12.10 -2.99
CA TRP A 18 5.68 -12.82 -2.34
C TRP A 18 5.62 -14.32 -2.62
N GLY A 19 6.78 -14.91 -2.93
CA GLY A 19 6.92 -16.36 -3.09
C GLY A 19 6.01 -16.96 -4.16
N GLY A 20 5.72 -16.21 -5.23
CA GLY A 20 4.83 -16.62 -6.30
C GLY A 20 3.34 -16.50 -5.98
N PHE A 21 2.98 -15.78 -4.91
CA PHE A 21 1.59 -15.50 -4.55
C PHE A 21 1.30 -14.01 -4.58
N LEU A 22 0.17 -13.63 -5.17
CA LEU A 22 -0.46 -12.33 -5.01
C LEU A 22 -1.43 -12.39 -3.82
N PHE A 23 -1.27 -11.49 -2.87
CA PHE A 23 -2.17 -11.22 -1.76
C PHE A 23 -2.92 -9.92 -2.05
N ARG A 24 -4.23 -9.99 -2.25
CA ARG A 24 -5.06 -8.84 -2.59
C ARG A 24 -6.23 -8.70 -1.62
N PRO A 25 -6.13 -7.86 -0.59
CA PRO A 25 -7.25 -7.56 0.29
C PRO A 25 -8.28 -6.64 -0.39
N ASP A 26 -9.51 -6.69 0.11
CA ASP A 26 -10.54 -5.68 -0.15
C ASP A 26 -10.57 -4.62 0.96
N ALA A 27 -11.39 -3.58 0.79
CA ALA A 27 -11.55 -2.49 1.76
C ALA A 27 -12.16 -2.94 3.11
N ALA A 28 -12.62 -4.18 3.22
CA ALA A 28 -13.09 -4.77 4.47
C ALA A 28 -12.07 -5.71 5.12
N GLY A 29 -10.86 -5.81 4.56
CA GLY A 29 -9.79 -6.66 5.06
C GLY A 29 -9.97 -8.15 4.79
N ASN A 30 -10.78 -8.54 3.79
CA ASN A 30 -10.77 -9.91 3.27
C ASN A 30 -9.67 -10.01 2.22
N CYS A 31 -8.71 -10.89 2.42
CA CYS A 31 -7.58 -11.07 1.53
C CYS A 31 -7.76 -12.30 0.65
N ARG A 32 -7.69 -12.09 -0.65
CA ARG A 32 -7.71 -13.14 -1.67
C ARG A 32 -6.30 -13.44 -2.13
N VAL A 33 -5.99 -14.72 -2.29
CA VAL A 33 -4.66 -15.17 -2.67
C VAL A 33 -4.73 -15.90 -4.00
N TYR A 34 -3.87 -15.52 -4.93
CA TYR A 34 -3.74 -16.13 -6.26
C TYR A 34 -2.31 -16.61 -6.48
N ARG A 35 -2.13 -17.63 -7.30
CA ARG A 35 -0.79 -18.00 -7.79
C ARG A 35 -0.42 -17.09 -8.96
N LEU A 36 0.74 -16.47 -8.88
CA LEU A 36 1.19 -15.54 -9.92
C LEU A 36 1.36 -16.24 -11.28
N GLU A 37 1.84 -17.47 -11.28
CA GLU A 37 1.96 -18.30 -12.50
C GLU A 37 0.60 -18.57 -13.19
N GLU A 38 -0.46 -18.77 -12.39
CA GLU A 38 -1.82 -18.99 -12.91
C GLU A 38 -2.40 -17.68 -13.47
N LEU A 39 -2.13 -16.55 -12.82
CA LEU A 39 -2.51 -15.22 -13.34
C LEU A 39 -1.83 -14.91 -14.68
N GLN A 40 -0.54 -15.21 -14.79
CA GLN A 40 0.22 -15.01 -16.03
C GLN A 40 -0.26 -15.93 -17.17
N ALA A 41 -0.74 -17.12 -16.84
CA ALA A 41 -1.21 -18.11 -17.80
C ALA A 41 -2.69 -17.94 -18.21
N ALA A 42 -3.45 -17.07 -17.52
CA ALA A 42 -4.90 -16.93 -17.73
C ALA A 42 -5.28 -16.24 -19.05
N MET A 43 -4.34 -15.56 -19.72
CA MET A 43 -4.54 -14.92 -21.04
C MET A 43 -5.76 -13.98 -21.10
N GLY A 44 -6.03 -13.23 -20.03
CA GLY A 44 -7.15 -12.31 -19.90
C GLY A 44 -8.47 -12.95 -19.43
N GLU A 45 -8.47 -14.25 -19.19
CA GLU A 45 -9.63 -14.98 -18.65
C GLU A 45 -9.67 -14.89 -17.11
N GLU A 46 -10.76 -15.42 -16.52
CA GLU A 46 -10.89 -15.49 -15.06
C GLU A 46 -9.85 -16.46 -14.47
N ALA A 47 -9.12 -15.99 -13.45
CA ALA A 47 -8.17 -16.81 -12.72
C ALA A 47 -8.80 -17.40 -11.46
N ALA A 48 -8.46 -18.66 -11.18
CA ALA A 48 -8.94 -19.36 -10.01
C ALA A 48 -8.36 -18.82 -8.72
N LEU A 49 -9.20 -18.63 -7.71
CA LEU A 49 -8.77 -18.28 -6.37
C LEU A 49 -7.99 -19.47 -5.75
N PHE A 50 -6.75 -19.21 -5.32
CA PHE A 50 -5.95 -20.22 -4.63
C PHE A 50 -6.36 -20.38 -3.17
N GLY A 51 -6.64 -19.27 -2.47
CA GLY A 51 -7.07 -19.27 -1.08
C GLY A 51 -7.59 -17.90 -0.67
N GLU A 52 -8.20 -17.85 0.50
CA GLU A 52 -8.70 -16.61 1.07
C GLU A 52 -8.61 -16.63 2.61
N PHE A 53 -8.55 -15.45 3.21
CA PHE A 53 -8.59 -15.28 4.67
C PHE A 53 -9.02 -13.85 5.01
N SER A 54 -9.33 -13.61 6.27
CA SER A 54 -9.56 -12.24 6.76
C SER A 54 -8.35 -11.76 7.54
N LEU A 55 -8.03 -10.48 7.41
CA LEU A 55 -7.05 -9.82 8.28
C LEU A 55 -7.57 -9.85 9.71
N ASP A 56 -6.69 -10.25 10.63
CA ASP A 56 -7.01 -10.34 12.06
C ASP A 56 -7.50 -8.98 12.59
N ARG A 57 -8.54 -8.98 13.40
CA ARG A 57 -9.20 -7.79 13.96
C ARG A 57 -9.78 -6.81 12.91
N ARG A 58 -10.05 -7.25 11.69
CA ARG A 58 -10.60 -6.39 10.64
C ARG A 58 -11.92 -5.71 11.04
N GLU A 59 -12.77 -6.40 11.81
CA GLU A 59 -14.06 -5.85 12.27
C GLU A 59 -13.88 -4.64 13.22
N GLU A 60 -12.79 -4.62 13.97
CA GLU A 60 -12.46 -3.58 14.93
C GLU A 60 -11.64 -2.44 14.31
N LEU A 61 -10.68 -2.80 13.43
CA LEU A 61 -9.70 -1.87 12.91
C LEU A 61 -10.04 -1.33 11.52
N CYS A 62 -10.97 -1.97 10.82
CA CYS A 62 -11.46 -1.57 9.51
C CYS A 62 -10.31 -1.19 8.54
N PRO A 63 -9.34 -2.08 8.28
CA PRO A 63 -8.24 -1.77 7.38
C PRO A 63 -8.78 -1.56 5.96
N HIS A 64 -8.52 -0.38 5.39
CA HIS A 64 -8.96 -0.08 4.02
C HIS A 64 -8.06 -0.71 2.97
N CYS A 65 -6.77 -0.92 3.30
CA CYS A 65 -5.80 -1.62 2.47
C CYS A 65 -5.49 -0.95 1.11
N ASN A 66 -5.57 0.36 1.02
CA ASN A 66 -5.14 1.04 -0.21
C ASN A 66 -3.62 1.27 -0.30
N SER A 67 -2.85 0.75 0.65
CA SER A 67 -1.42 0.49 0.54
C SER A 67 -1.12 -0.82 1.27
N VAL A 68 -0.54 -1.77 0.56
CA VAL A 68 -0.21 -3.10 1.08
C VAL A 68 1.18 -3.49 0.60
N ALA A 69 2.04 -3.95 1.50
CA ALA A 69 3.37 -4.40 1.12
C ALA A 69 3.88 -5.50 2.06
N PHE A 70 4.70 -6.40 1.56
CA PHE A 70 5.53 -7.22 2.42
C PHE A 70 6.75 -6.43 2.90
N GLY A 71 7.07 -6.55 4.19
CA GLY A 71 8.34 -6.07 4.75
C GLY A 71 9.49 -7.04 4.50
N ARG A 72 10.60 -6.85 5.22
CA ARG A 72 11.77 -7.74 5.15
C ARG A 72 11.88 -8.73 6.30
N GLU A 73 11.19 -8.48 7.41
CA GLU A 73 11.29 -9.27 8.63
C GLU A 73 10.26 -10.40 8.64
N PHE A 74 10.70 -11.58 9.06
CA PHE A 74 9.82 -12.71 9.35
C PHE A 74 9.53 -12.73 10.85
N PHE A 75 8.28 -13.01 11.24
CA PHE A 75 7.90 -13.04 12.65
C PHE A 75 8.66 -14.11 13.45
N ALA A 76 8.88 -15.27 12.83
CA ALA A 76 9.61 -16.37 13.46
C ALA A 76 10.46 -17.13 12.42
N PRO A 77 11.54 -17.80 12.85
CA PRO A 77 12.29 -18.70 11.99
C PRO A 77 11.35 -19.76 11.36
N GLY A 78 11.47 -19.94 10.04
CA GLY A 78 10.67 -20.90 9.29
C GLY A 78 9.29 -20.42 8.85
N ASP A 79 8.92 -19.15 9.09
CA ASP A 79 7.76 -18.56 8.44
C ASP A 79 7.99 -18.50 6.92
N GLU A 80 6.97 -18.81 6.15
CA GLU A 80 7.02 -18.79 4.67
C GLU A 80 6.97 -17.36 4.12
N PHE A 81 6.23 -16.48 4.80
CA PHE A 81 6.00 -15.11 4.38
C PHE A 81 6.64 -14.12 5.38
N PRO A 82 7.25 -13.05 4.89
CA PRO A 82 7.60 -11.93 5.77
C PRO A 82 6.33 -11.24 6.28
N LEU A 83 6.50 -10.28 7.17
CA LEU A 83 5.38 -9.52 7.71
C LEU A 83 4.68 -8.73 6.60
N LEU A 84 3.34 -8.81 6.57
CA LEU A 84 2.48 -8.06 5.67
C LEU A 84 2.04 -6.77 6.36
N TYR A 85 2.22 -5.66 5.70
CA TYR A 85 1.79 -4.33 6.11
C TYR A 85 0.54 -3.94 5.32
N ALA A 86 -0.48 -3.41 6.01
CA ALA A 86 -1.70 -2.91 5.38
C ALA A 86 -2.23 -1.70 6.15
N ASN A 87 -2.64 -0.65 5.47
CA ASN A 87 -3.01 0.60 6.13
C ASN A 87 -4.50 0.70 6.50
N ILE A 88 -4.76 1.50 7.55
CA ILE A 88 -6.06 2.10 7.83
C ILE A 88 -6.06 3.47 7.17
N TYR A 89 -6.71 3.56 6.01
CA TYR A 89 -6.77 4.82 5.27
C TYR A 89 -7.87 5.74 5.80
N ASN A 90 -7.70 7.04 5.58
CA ASN A 90 -8.70 8.05 5.95
C ASN A 90 -9.79 8.16 4.88
N ASN A 91 -10.60 7.15 4.69
CA ASN A 91 -11.74 7.29 3.80
C ASN A 91 -13.01 7.75 4.51
N CYS A 92 -12.98 7.90 5.82
CA CYS A 92 -14.14 8.29 6.59
C CYS A 92 -14.14 9.80 6.81
N ALA A 93 -14.94 10.52 6.07
CA ALA A 93 -15.23 11.91 6.31
C ALA A 93 -15.79 12.19 7.72
N ASN A 94 -16.12 11.17 8.50
CA ASN A 94 -17.18 11.31 9.49
C ASN A 94 -16.82 11.19 10.95
N ALA A 95 -15.59 10.89 11.34
CA ALA A 95 -15.20 11.02 12.75
C ALA A 95 -13.69 11.07 12.90
N PRO A 96 -13.16 11.83 13.87
CA PRO A 96 -11.78 11.71 14.27
C PRO A 96 -11.56 10.30 14.83
N ASP A 97 -10.98 9.44 14.03
CA ASP A 97 -10.52 8.13 14.45
C ASP A 97 -9.01 8.22 14.72
N PRO A 98 -8.54 8.00 15.94
CA PRO A 98 -7.12 8.09 16.27
C PRO A 98 -6.26 7.04 15.55
N ARG A 99 -6.88 6.04 14.93
CA ARG A 99 -6.18 5.00 14.16
C ARG A 99 -6.06 5.31 12.67
N LYS A 100 -6.63 6.42 12.19
CA LYS A 100 -6.43 6.87 10.80
C LYS A 100 -4.95 7.12 10.53
N GLY A 101 -4.49 6.72 9.36
CA GLY A 101 -3.08 6.84 8.99
C GLY A 101 -2.16 5.82 9.66
N VAL A 102 -2.73 4.79 10.29
CA VAL A 102 -1.98 3.69 10.90
C VAL A 102 -1.76 2.59 9.87
N THR A 103 -0.58 2.00 9.91
CA THR A 103 -0.27 0.77 9.20
C THR A 103 -0.26 -0.39 10.17
N LEU A 104 -1.04 -1.41 9.87
CA LEU A 104 -1.15 -2.64 10.64
C LEU A 104 -0.17 -3.67 10.08
N VAL A 105 0.49 -4.41 10.95
CA VAL A 105 1.50 -5.39 10.57
C VAL A 105 1.02 -6.78 10.95
N TYR A 106 0.99 -7.68 9.99
CA TYR A 106 0.44 -9.00 10.13
C TYR A 106 1.46 -10.09 9.87
N ARG A 107 1.44 -11.12 10.72
CA ARG A 107 2.03 -12.40 10.40
C ARG A 107 1.05 -13.23 9.59
N ILE A 108 1.49 -13.73 8.44
CA ILE A 108 0.70 -14.64 7.60
C ILE A 108 1.23 -16.07 7.75
N ARG A 109 0.34 -17.02 7.93
CA ARG A 109 0.65 -18.46 7.95
C ARG A 109 -0.20 -19.19 6.94
N ARG A 110 0.36 -20.25 6.35
CA ARG A 110 -0.31 -21.11 5.39
C ARG A 110 -0.22 -22.59 5.77
N GLU A 111 -1.31 -23.29 5.61
CA GLU A 111 -1.40 -24.75 5.70
C GLU A 111 -2.18 -25.25 4.47
N GLY A 112 -1.48 -25.77 3.47
CA GLY A 112 -2.09 -26.11 2.19
C GLY A 112 -2.64 -24.88 1.47
N ARG A 113 -3.97 -24.83 1.29
CA ARG A 113 -4.69 -23.67 0.71
C ARG A 113 -5.31 -22.76 1.78
N ALA A 114 -5.23 -23.11 3.04
CA ALA A 114 -5.75 -22.31 4.14
C ALA A 114 -4.71 -21.30 4.59
N PHE A 115 -5.11 -20.05 4.67
CA PHE A 115 -4.29 -18.93 5.18
C PHE A 115 -4.89 -18.41 6.48
N ARG A 116 -4.03 -17.87 7.33
CA ARG A 116 -4.43 -17.18 8.56
C ARG A 116 -3.53 -15.96 8.75
N SER A 117 -4.10 -14.88 9.23
CA SER A 117 -3.35 -13.71 9.66
C SER A 117 -3.39 -13.57 11.19
N ARG A 118 -2.40 -12.89 11.73
CA ARG A 118 -2.37 -12.44 13.11
C ARG A 118 -1.77 -11.05 13.15
N LEU A 119 -2.47 -10.09 13.75
CA LEU A 119 -1.93 -8.77 14.04
C LEU A 119 -0.75 -8.90 15.01
N VAL A 120 0.38 -8.28 14.72
CA VAL A 120 1.60 -8.37 15.51
C VAL A 120 2.20 -7.02 15.87
N GLN A 121 1.82 -5.95 15.17
CA GLN A 121 2.29 -4.59 15.48
C GLN A 121 1.38 -3.55 14.79
N GLY A 122 1.33 -2.34 15.33
CA GLY A 122 0.83 -1.14 14.66
C GLY A 122 1.93 -0.12 14.49
N VAL A 123 1.91 0.60 13.36
CA VAL A 123 2.86 1.69 13.05
C VAL A 123 2.07 2.94 12.73
N ALA A 124 2.25 3.99 13.53
CA ALA A 124 1.58 5.27 13.38
C ALA A 124 2.60 6.39 13.14
N VAL A 125 2.33 7.26 12.19
CA VAL A 125 3.05 8.53 12.07
C VAL A 125 2.42 9.53 13.04
N ASP A 126 3.21 10.03 13.99
CA ASP A 126 2.72 10.77 15.15
C ASP A 126 3.45 12.10 15.35
N PHE A 127 3.05 13.11 14.56
CA PHE A 127 3.48 14.50 14.77
C PHE A 127 2.31 15.47 14.70
N PRO A 128 1.31 15.33 15.57
CA PRO A 128 0.08 16.11 15.51
C PRO A 128 0.33 17.63 15.66
N GLU A 129 1.40 17.98 16.33
CA GLU A 129 1.76 19.39 16.63
C GLU A 129 2.68 20.02 15.57
N ASP A 130 3.29 19.23 14.68
CA ASP A 130 4.21 19.74 13.66
C ASP A 130 3.43 20.45 12.54
N PRO A 131 3.66 21.77 12.30
CA PRO A 131 3.02 22.50 11.20
C PRO A 131 3.26 21.89 9.83
N CYS A 132 4.34 21.11 9.67
CA CYS A 132 4.66 20.42 8.41
C CYS A 132 3.60 19.39 8.00
N TRP A 133 2.84 18.88 8.94
CA TRP A 133 1.82 17.85 8.72
C TRP A 133 0.43 18.42 8.50
N ARG A 134 0.24 19.72 8.62
CA ARG A 134 -1.04 20.39 8.45
C ARG A 134 -1.11 21.10 7.11
N SER A 135 -2.27 21.09 6.50
CA SER A 135 -2.54 22.00 5.39
C SER A 135 -2.60 23.46 5.91
N PRO A 136 -2.39 24.47 5.06
CA PRO A 136 -2.59 25.87 5.45
C PRO A 136 -4.00 26.17 5.96
N GLU A 137 -5.01 25.43 5.54
CA GLU A 137 -6.39 25.53 6.02
C GLU A 137 -6.62 24.87 7.39
N GLY A 138 -5.60 24.26 7.95
CA GLY A 138 -5.66 23.57 9.23
C GLY A 138 -6.10 22.11 9.17
N ASP A 139 -6.40 21.59 7.99
CA ASP A 139 -6.72 20.19 7.81
C ASP A 139 -5.49 19.32 8.03
N VAL A 140 -5.62 18.35 8.90
CA VAL A 140 -4.61 17.31 9.11
C VAL A 140 -5.06 16.06 8.39
N ARG A 141 -4.37 15.74 7.28
CA ARG A 141 -4.56 14.44 6.63
C ARG A 141 -3.63 13.43 7.27
N PRO A 142 -4.15 12.27 7.68
CA PRO A 142 -3.29 11.19 8.15
C PRO A 142 -2.35 10.72 7.04
N TYR A 143 -1.12 10.35 7.40
CA TYR A 143 -0.17 9.75 6.48
C TYR A 143 -0.47 8.25 6.34
N GLY A 144 -1.54 7.93 5.63
CA GLY A 144 -2.04 6.57 5.50
C GLY A 144 -1.42 5.78 4.38
N ASN A 145 -0.91 6.43 3.33
CA ASN A 145 -0.21 5.74 2.26
C ASN A 145 1.25 5.49 2.61
N PHE A 146 1.77 4.36 2.18
CA PHE A 146 3.16 4.00 2.43
C PHE A 146 3.74 3.14 1.31
N ALA A 147 5.08 3.09 1.27
CA ALA A 147 5.85 2.12 0.50
C ALA A 147 7.05 1.66 1.32
N ILE A 148 7.55 0.46 1.09
CA ILE A 148 8.65 -0.13 1.87
C ILE A 148 9.82 -0.47 0.95
N ASP A 149 10.98 0.15 1.22
CA ASP A 149 12.25 -0.34 0.71
C ASP A 149 12.72 -1.49 1.61
N ARG A 150 12.50 -2.71 1.15
CA ARG A 150 12.86 -3.93 1.88
C ARG A 150 14.37 -4.12 2.03
N GLU A 151 15.14 -3.69 1.05
CA GLU A 151 16.59 -3.85 1.05
C GLU A 151 17.26 -2.89 2.02
N ALA A 152 16.98 -1.59 1.88
CA ALA A 152 17.53 -0.60 2.78
C ALA A 152 16.84 -0.58 4.17
N GLY A 153 15.65 -1.17 4.31
CA GLY A 153 14.87 -1.14 5.54
C GLY A 153 14.31 0.24 5.81
N VAL A 154 13.70 0.84 4.82
CA VAL A 154 13.10 2.18 4.91
C VAL A 154 11.59 2.08 4.73
N TYR A 155 10.86 2.76 5.60
CA TYR A 155 9.44 2.97 5.53
C TYR A 155 9.17 4.40 5.04
N TYR A 156 8.54 4.53 3.88
CA TYR A 156 8.11 5.80 3.32
C TYR A 156 6.64 6.01 3.65
N ALA A 157 6.33 7.00 4.48
CA ALA A 157 4.97 7.46 4.70
C ALA A 157 4.70 8.72 3.86
N PHE A 158 3.54 8.80 3.22
CA PHE A 158 3.21 9.95 2.41
C PHE A 158 1.72 10.26 2.38
N THR A 159 1.40 11.52 2.06
CA THR A 159 0.04 12.02 1.92
C THR A 159 -0.06 13.23 1.01
N MET A 160 -1.23 13.44 0.48
CA MET A 160 -1.61 14.67 -0.21
C MET A 160 -1.74 15.82 0.81
N ARG A 161 -1.29 16.98 0.41
CA ARG A 161 -1.46 18.23 1.17
C ARG A 161 -2.33 19.20 0.38
N ASP A 162 -3.55 19.42 0.84
CA ASP A 162 -4.52 20.22 0.10
C ASP A 162 -4.13 21.69 -0.01
N GLY A 163 -3.54 22.24 1.05
CA GLY A 163 -3.22 23.66 1.13
C GLY A 163 -2.15 24.12 0.15
N ASP A 164 -0.99 23.46 0.14
CA ASP A 164 0.13 23.84 -0.74
C ASP A 164 0.18 23.01 -2.03
N ARG A 165 -0.79 22.14 -2.22
CA ARG A 165 -0.98 21.32 -3.44
C ARG A 165 0.24 20.46 -3.78
N LYS A 166 0.79 19.80 -2.75
CA LYS A 166 1.91 18.87 -2.87
C LYS A 166 1.60 17.52 -2.25
N THR A 167 2.26 16.48 -2.72
CA THR A 167 2.35 15.20 -2.01
C THR A 167 3.65 15.20 -1.22
N ARG A 168 3.56 14.98 0.08
CA ARG A 168 4.72 14.97 0.99
C ARG A 168 5.09 13.56 1.38
N TYR A 169 6.36 13.27 1.29
CA TYR A 169 6.99 12.00 1.64
C TYR A 169 7.92 12.18 2.83
N PHE A 170 7.89 11.20 3.75
CA PHE A 170 8.82 11.06 4.84
C PHE A 170 9.42 9.66 4.83
N ALA A 171 10.73 9.58 4.92
CA ALA A 171 11.46 8.32 5.08
C ALA A 171 11.82 8.10 6.55
N PHE A 172 11.49 6.93 7.06
CA PHE A 172 11.83 6.46 8.41
C PHE A 172 12.58 5.14 8.33
N PRO A 173 13.38 4.78 9.35
CA PRO A 173 13.77 3.39 9.52
C PRO A 173 12.52 2.51 9.56
N LEU A 174 12.54 1.38 8.87
CA LEU A 174 11.46 0.39 8.97
C LEU A 174 11.47 -0.21 10.36
N PRO A 175 10.40 -0.05 11.19
CA PRO A 175 10.37 -0.56 12.54
C PRO A 175 10.50 -2.08 12.58
N ARG A 176 11.23 -2.59 13.56
CA ARG A 176 11.26 -4.03 13.85
C ARG A 176 9.97 -4.43 14.55
N VAL A 177 9.53 -5.66 14.35
CA VAL A 177 8.30 -6.18 14.99
C VAL A 177 8.36 -6.20 16.53
N SER A 178 9.56 -6.18 17.10
CA SER A 178 9.78 -6.12 18.54
C SER A 178 9.78 -4.70 19.12
N GLU A 179 9.74 -3.66 18.27
CA GLU A 179 9.76 -2.27 18.71
C GLU A 179 8.33 -1.77 19.00
N GLY A 180 8.25 -0.76 19.84
CA GLY A 180 7.01 -0.09 20.21
C GLY A 180 6.59 -0.32 21.65
N GLU A 181 5.64 0.47 22.10
CA GLU A 181 5.00 0.32 23.40
C GLU A 181 3.79 -0.60 23.25
N MET A 182 3.56 -1.45 24.25
CA MET A 182 2.43 -2.37 24.22
C MET A 182 1.11 -1.59 24.26
N ASP A 183 0.30 -1.72 23.23
CA ASP A 183 -1.06 -1.19 23.22
C ASP A 183 -1.94 -2.07 24.15
N GLY A 184 -2.56 -1.45 25.15
CA GLY A 184 -3.33 -2.16 26.18
C GLY A 184 -4.64 -2.76 25.67
N GLU A 185 -5.21 -2.23 24.59
CA GLU A 185 -6.45 -2.71 23.97
C GLU A 185 -6.17 -3.83 22.97
N LEU A 186 -5.19 -3.62 22.11
CA LEU A 186 -4.87 -4.55 21.02
C LEU A 186 -3.92 -5.67 21.46
N GLY A 187 -3.15 -5.46 22.53
CA GLY A 187 -2.19 -6.43 23.06
C GLY A 187 -1.00 -6.68 22.12
N VAL A 188 -0.66 -5.71 21.28
CA VAL A 188 0.49 -5.74 20.36
C VAL A 188 1.35 -4.49 20.52
N PRO A 189 2.64 -4.53 20.16
CA PRO A 189 3.49 -3.34 20.12
C PRO A 189 2.92 -2.29 19.16
N TRP A 190 2.99 -1.02 19.58
CA TRP A 190 2.56 0.12 18.78
C TRP A 190 3.74 1.10 18.65
N VAL A 191 4.22 1.25 17.42
CA VAL A 191 5.32 2.17 17.11
C VAL A 191 4.75 3.52 16.72
N ARG A 192 5.29 4.58 17.35
CA ARG A 192 4.98 5.97 17.01
C ARG A 192 6.17 6.58 16.30
N LEU A 193 6.05 6.78 15.00
CA LEU A 193 7.08 7.44 14.18
C LEU A 193 7.00 8.95 14.42
N LYS A 194 7.97 9.48 15.15
CA LYS A 194 8.06 10.91 15.53
C LYS A 194 8.96 11.67 14.56
N ALA A 195 8.89 12.99 14.61
CA ALA A 195 9.65 13.90 13.74
C ALA A 195 11.17 13.66 13.82
N GLU A 196 11.69 13.30 15.00
CA GLU A 196 13.11 13.04 15.23
C GLU A 196 13.62 11.78 14.48
N ALA A 197 12.73 10.86 14.14
CA ALA A 197 13.06 9.65 13.40
C ALA A 197 13.10 9.84 11.88
N VAL A 198 12.72 11.03 11.38
CA VAL A 198 12.70 11.32 9.95
C VAL A 198 14.12 11.37 9.41
N GLN A 199 14.44 10.44 8.50
CA GLN A 199 15.72 10.40 7.80
C GLN A 199 15.74 11.32 6.58
N LYS A 200 14.60 11.46 5.90
CA LYS A 200 14.44 12.29 4.71
C LYS A 200 13.01 12.80 4.59
N ARG A 201 12.88 14.03 4.09
CA ARG A 201 11.61 14.65 3.70
C ARG A 201 11.74 15.27 2.33
N PHE A 202 10.73 15.09 1.48
CA PHE A 202 10.64 15.76 0.18
C PHE A 202 9.18 15.93 -0.25
N ASP A 203 8.95 16.87 -1.15
CA ASP A 203 7.63 17.17 -1.69
C ASP A 203 7.67 16.99 -3.21
N CYS A 204 6.65 16.33 -3.74
CA CYS A 204 6.43 16.16 -5.17
C CYS A 204 5.17 16.89 -5.64
N PRO A 205 4.92 16.99 -6.95
CA PRO A 205 3.66 17.48 -7.46
C PRO A 205 2.46 16.78 -6.81
N TYR A 206 1.36 17.53 -6.66
CA TYR A 206 0.17 17.03 -5.99
C TYR A 206 -0.44 15.85 -6.76
N GLN A 207 -0.59 14.75 -6.06
CA GLN A 207 -1.27 13.55 -6.53
C GLN A 207 -2.64 13.51 -5.86
N ARG A 208 -3.69 13.47 -6.68
CA ARG A 208 -5.06 13.47 -6.19
C ARG A 208 -5.52 12.04 -5.97
N PHE A 209 -6.11 11.80 -4.78
CA PHE A 209 -6.72 10.49 -4.50
C PHE A 209 -5.73 9.35 -4.70
N LEU A 210 -4.70 9.35 -3.86
CA LEU A 210 -3.69 8.29 -3.83
C LEU A 210 -4.35 6.94 -3.55
N GLN A 211 -3.99 5.98 -4.38
CA GLN A 211 -4.38 4.58 -4.31
C GLN A 211 -3.16 3.72 -3.96
N GLY A 212 -3.01 2.52 -4.52
CA GLY A 212 -1.90 1.63 -4.26
C GLY A 212 -0.51 2.20 -4.51
N ALA A 213 0.48 1.64 -3.83
CA ALA A 213 1.86 2.06 -3.97
C ALA A 213 2.86 0.95 -3.65
N CYS A 214 4.00 0.95 -4.36
CA CYS A 214 5.12 0.07 -4.05
C CYS A 214 6.47 0.79 -4.16
N PHE A 215 7.52 0.13 -3.65
CA PHE A 215 8.91 0.55 -3.82
C PHE A 215 9.67 -0.48 -4.65
N HIS A 216 10.35 -0.03 -5.70
CA HIS A 216 11.19 -0.88 -6.53
C HIS A 216 12.40 -0.10 -7.06
N GLU A 217 13.60 -0.67 -6.91
CA GLU A 217 14.88 -0.14 -7.45
C GLU A 217 15.08 1.36 -7.22
N GLY A 218 14.96 1.81 -5.96
CA GLY A 218 15.16 3.20 -5.58
C GLY A 218 14.02 4.15 -5.90
N ARG A 219 12.89 3.65 -6.37
CA ARG A 219 11.73 4.43 -6.80
C ARG A 219 10.47 4.04 -6.07
N ILE A 220 9.63 5.04 -5.79
CA ILE A 220 8.28 4.87 -5.28
C ILE A 220 7.33 5.01 -6.47
N TYR A 221 6.51 3.99 -6.68
CA TYR A 221 5.44 3.96 -7.66
C TYR A 221 4.12 4.19 -6.92
N THR A 222 3.34 5.16 -7.36
CA THR A 222 2.05 5.48 -6.75
C THR A 222 0.97 5.56 -7.81
N LEU A 223 -0.20 5.08 -7.48
CA LEU A 223 -1.40 5.20 -8.30
C LEU A 223 -2.27 6.35 -7.80
N GLU A 224 -3.00 6.99 -8.71
CA GLU A 224 -3.95 8.04 -8.37
C GLU A 224 -5.18 8.00 -9.28
N GLY A 225 -6.27 8.60 -8.82
CA GLY A 225 -7.46 8.86 -9.64
C GLY A 225 -8.60 7.89 -9.44
N PHE A 226 -9.67 8.09 -10.22
CA PHE A 226 -10.93 7.35 -10.17
C PHE A 226 -11.42 6.95 -11.57
N THR A 227 -12.29 5.95 -11.62
CA THR A 227 -12.97 5.52 -12.84
C THR A 227 -13.66 6.69 -13.53
N ASP A 228 -13.41 6.85 -14.83
CA ASP A 228 -14.06 7.80 -15.73
C ASP A 228 -14.14 9.24 -15.17
N SER A 229 -13.13 9.66 -14.39
CA SER A 229 -13.09 10.99 -13.79
C SER A 229 -12.22 11.96 -14.60
N PRO A 230 -12.81 12.91 -15.34
CA PRO A 230 -12.03 13.90 -16.10
C PRO A 230 -11.19 14.84 -15.21
N GLU A 231 -11.64 15.07 -13.97
CA GLU A 231 -10.94 15.95 -13.02
C GLU A 231 -9.82 15.22 -12.28
N ASN A 232 -9.96 13.90 -12.10
CA ASN A 232 -9.02 13.04 -11.39
C ASN A 232 -8.84 11.74 -12.17
N PRO A 233 -8.24 11.79 -13.36
CA PRO A 233 -8.07 10.61 -14.19
C PRO A 233 -7.10 9.63 -13.56
N PRO A 234 -7.27 8.33 -13.83
CA PRO A 234 -6.31 7.30 -13.44
C PRO A 234 -4.90 7.60 -13.95
N ALA A 235 -3.90 7.49 -13.06
CA ALA A 235 -2.51 7.73 -13.43
C ALA A 235 -1.54 6.92 -12.57
N LEU A 236 -0.32 6.73 -13.10
CA LEU A 236 0.84 6.24 -12.36
C LEU A 236 1.87 7.35 -12.26
N ARG A 237 2.41 7.54 -11.07
CA ARG A 237 3.56 8.42 -10.80
C ARG A 237 4.73 7.63 -10.26
N VAL A 238 5.91 8.02 -10.69
CA VAL A 238 7.16 7.41 -10.23
C VAL A 238 8.06 8.49 -9.65
N VAL A 239 8.45 8.31 -8.42
CA VAL A 239 9.29 9.24 -7.67
C VAL A 239 10.64 8.57 -7.40
N ASP A 240 11.73 9.21 -7.78
CA ASP A 240 13.07 8.82 -7.36
C ASP A 240 13.26 9.18 -5.89
N ALA A 241 13.37 8.16 -5.04
CA ALA A 241 13.45 8.35 -3.60
C ALA A 241 14.79 9.00 -3.15
N ALA A 242 15.87 8.80 -3.90
CA ALA A 242 17.15 9.40 -3.60
C ALA A 242 17.18 10.90 -3.98
N LEU A 243 16.59 11.27 -5.10
CA LEU A 243 16.50 12.67 -5.53
C LEU A 243 15.34 13.41 -4.87
N GLY A 244 14.27 12.69 -4.46
CA GLY A 244 13.03 13.29 -3.95
C GLY A 244 12.27 14.03 -5.04
N GLN A 245 12.25 13.51 -6.25
CA GLN A 245 11.66 14.14 -7.42
C GLN A 245 10.84 13.13 -8.22
N GLU A 246 9.72 13.61 -8.78
CA GLU A 246 8.96 12.87 -9.78
C GLU A 246 9.79 12.72 -11.05
N VAL A 247 9.96 11.49 -11.53
CA VAL A 247 10.75 11.15 -12.71
C VAL A 247 9.90 10.63 -13.86
N LEU A 248 8.67 10.20 -13.59
CA LEU A 248 7.72 9.74 -14.59
C LEU A 248 6.29 10.00 -14.12
N ALA A 249 5.44 10.46 -15.02
CA ALA A 249 4.00 10.49 -14.88
C ALA A 249 3.37 9.84 -16.11
N VAL A 250 2.47 8.89 -15.90
CA VAL A 250 1.78 8.15 -16.96
C VAL A 250 0.29 8.40 -16.86
N ASP A 251 -0.29 8.95 -17.94
CA ASP A 251 -1.72 9.09 -18.09
C ASP A 251 -2.31 7.75 -18.55
N PHE A 252 -3.02 7.09 -17.67
CA PHE A 252 -3.60 5.77 -17.90
C PHE A 252 -4.74 5.78 -18.94
N PRO A 253 -5.65 6.78 -19.02
CA PRO A 253 -6.63 6.90 -20.09
C PRO A 253 -6.03 6.88 -21.49
N ALA A 254 -4.86 7.49 -21.69
CA ALA A 254 -4.17 7.46 -22.99
C ALA A 254 -3.71 6.04 -23.40
N LEU A 255 -3.70 5.10 -22.46
CA LEU A 255 -3.39 3.68 -22.68
C LEU A 255 -4.62 2.78 -22.67
N GLY A 256 -5.82 3.38 -22.55
CA GLY A 256 -7.09 2.65 -22.47
C GLY A 256 -7.42 2.13 -21.06
N LEU A 257 -6.66 2.54 -20.03
CA LEU A 257 -6.92 2.20 -18.63
C LEU A 257 -7.73 3.32 -17.98
N THR A 258 -9.04 3.18 -17.92
CA THR A 258 -9.97 4.22 -17.42
C THR A 258 -10.62 3.85 -16.09
N VAL A 259 -10.37 2.63 -15.59
CA VAL A 259 -10.89 2.13 -14.32
C VAL A 259 -9.99 2.58 -13.19
N GLU A 260 -10.55 2.82 -12.01
CA GLU A 260 -9.83 3.22 -10.80
C GLU A 260 -8.67 2.29 -10.50
N PRO A 261 -7.44 2.83 -10.45
CA PRO A 261 -6.25 2.03 -10.21
C PRO A 261 -6.12 1.71 -8.72
N GLU A 262 -5.84 0.47 -8.38
CA GLU A 262 -5.82 0.04 -6.98
C GLU A 262 -4.47 -0.56 -6.56
N MET A 263 -3.80 -1.26 -7.44
CA MET A 263 -2.62 -2.03 -7.11
C MET A 263 -1.47 -1.77 -8.09
N VAL A 264 -0.26 -1.57 -7.55
CA VAL A 264 0.99 -1.66 -8.29
C VAL A 264 2.03 -2.42 -7.47
N GLU A 265 2.69 -3.42 -8.05
CA GLU A 265 3.72 -4.20 -7.37
C GLU A 265 4.71 -4.79 -8.37
N PHE A 266 5.93 -5.06 -7.92
CA PHE A 266 6.97 -5.71 -8.72
C PHE A 266 7.30 -7.10 -8.19
N SER A 267 7.45 -8.05 -9.12
CA SER A 267 8.01 -9.37 -8.85
C SER A 267 8.88 -9.81 -10.01
N ASP A 268 10.07 -10.32 -9.72
CA ASP A 268 11.03 -10.80 -10.72
C ASP A 268 11.32 -9.78 -11.84
N GLY A 269 11.37 -8.48 -11.48
CA GLY A 269 11.60 -7.38 -12.40
C GLY A 269 10.42 -7.01 -13.30
N LEU A 270 9.27 -7.66 -13.14
CA LEU A 270 8.03 -7.35 -13.85
C LEU A 270 7.12 -6.49 -13.01
N CYS A 271 6.55 -5.44 -13.63
CA CYS A 271 5.54 -4.59 -12.98
C CYS A 271 4.15 -5.13 -13.21
N TYR A 272 3.41 -5.29 -12.12
CA TYR A 272 2.00 -5.71 -12.12
C TYR A 272 1.10 -4.57 -11.68
N TYR A 273 -0.07 -4.50 -12.27
CA TYR A 273 -1.07 -3.48 -12.01
C TYR A 273 -2.45 -4.14 -11.88
N GLY A 274 -3.27 -3.64 -10.98
CA GLY A 274 -4.65 -4.11 -10.82
C GLY A 274 -5.60 -2.93 -10.61
N ASP A 275 -6.79 -3.01 -11.23
CA ASP A 275 -7.84 -2.01 -11.08
C ASP A 275 -8.98 -2.47 -10.15
N SER A 276 -9.93 -1.57 -9.89
CA SER A 276 -11.07 -1.82 -9.00
C SER A 276 -12.10 -2.82 -9.59
N ASP A 277 -12.11 -3.03 -10.90
CA ASP A 277 -12.95 -4.03 -11.56
C ASP A 277 -12.34 -5.44 -11.52
N GLY A 278 -11.11 -5.57 -11.03
CA GLY A 278 -10.41 -6.83 -10.92
C GLY A 278 -9.63 -7.23 -12.17
N ASN A 279 -9.40 -6.31 -13.10
CA ASN A 279 -8.46 -6.61 -14.17
C ASN A 279 -7.02 -6.55 -13.63
N PHE A 280 -6.24 -7.56 -13.98
CA PHE A 280 -4.85 -7.71 -13.56
C PHE A 280 -3.94 -7.68 -14.79
N TYR A 281 -2.99 -6.77 -14.79
CA TYR A 281 -2.15 -6.46 -15.94
C TYR A 281 -0.67 -6.59 -15.63
N ARG A 282 0.14 -6.74 -16.68
CA ARG A 282 1.57 -6.44 -16.69
C ARG A 282 1.80 -5.13 -17.43
N LEU A 283 2.65 -4.28 -16.85
CA LEU A 283 3.12 -3.03 -17.45
C LEU A 283 4.57 -3.16 -17.86
N ASP A 284 4.90 -2.93 -19.14
CA ASP A 284 6.26 -2.93 -19.67
C ASP A 284 6.67 -1.47 -19.96
N PHE A 285 7.64 -0.95 -19.19
CA PHE A 285 8.14 0.44 -19.28
C PHE A 285 9.12 0.65 -20.44
#